data_196b0a5a703fe3d427bc12623eb173de
#
_entry.id   196b0a5a703fe3d427bc12623eb173de
#
_cell.length_a   1.000
_cell.length_b   1.000
_cell.length_c   1.000
_cell.angle_alpha   90.00
_cell.angle_beta   90.00
_cell.angle_gamma   90.00
#
_symmetry.space_group_name_H-M   'P 1'
#
loop_
_entity.id
_entity.type
_entity.pdbx_description
1 polymer ?
#
loop_
_entity_poly.entity_id
_entity_poly.type
_entity_poly.pdbx_seq_one_letter_code
_entity_poly.pdbx_strand_id
1 'polypeptide(L)'
;MKHLMFSVFVLLMLSACDDKPEPEQTDVQQIPEVTLQQQFDSYKGLAWLVVEALQNQSTAQQLQDLTLKLITSSTGLFLNLKAQLPECEASLQAMADATEFQQQQSDDTEALKNVITINVEPELPEFAAPSCYHAQKLLLNPLAVYKFAQQADLAQSDYQKAKLKMTDSFARIKQLELITAIE
;
A
#
# COMPACT_ATOMS: atom_id res chain seq x y z
N MET A 1 -13.25 32.03 -72.38
CA MET A 1 -14.27 31.32 -73.18
C MET A 1 -15.09 30.47 -72.19
N LYS A 2 -16.41 30.78 -72.17
CA LYS A 2 -17.57 29.93 -71.92
C LYS A 2 -17.66 29.37 -70.50
N HIS A 3 -18.50 29.93 -69.66
CA HIS A 3 -19.97 29.77 -69.50
C HIS A 3 -20.37 28.34 -69.14
N LEU A 4 -20.99 28.17 -67.95
CA LEU A 4 -22.42 27.96 -67.66
C LEU A 4 -22.49 27.60 -66.15
N MET A 5 -23.08 28.37 -65.30
CA MET A 5 -24.53 28.48 -64.97
C MET A 5 -25.22 27.12 -64.83
N PHE A 6 -25.60 26.85 -63.56
CA PHE A 6 -26.87 26.25 -63.14
C PHE A 6 -26.89 26.31 -61.62
N SER A 7 -27.51 27.17 -60.95
CA SER A 7 -28.92 27.46 -60.72
C SER A 7 -29.62 26.37 -59.90
N VAL A 8 -29.88 26.75 -58.61
CA VAL A 8 -31.12 26.54 -57.85
C VAL A 8 -31.54 25.11 -57.52
N PHE A 9 -31.50 24.76 -56.21
CA PHE A 9 -32.74 24.39 -55.57
C PHE A 9 -32.61 24.54 -54.02
N VAL A 10 -33.32 25.53 -53.51
CA VAL A 10 -33.62 25.72 -52.11
C VAL A 10 -34.70 24.70 -51.75
N LEU A 11 -34.47 23.85 -50.82
CA LEU A 11 -35.51 23.16 -50.11
C LEU A 11 -35.20 23.23 -48.58
N LEU A 12 -35.90 24.14 -47.98
CA LEU A 12 -36.10 24.24 -46.55
C LEU A 12 -36.83 22.97 -46.06
N MET A 13 -36.10 22.09 -45.38
CA MET A 13 -36.72 21.13 -44.47
C MET A 13 -36.44 21.61 -43.05
N LEU A 14 -37.38 22.31 -42.49
CA LEU A 14 -37.52 22.51 -41.05
C LEU A 14 -37.90 21.17 -40.44
N SER A 15 -36.90 20.44 -39.98
CA SER A 15 -37.08 19.33 -39.03
C SER A 15 -36.68 19.87 -37.66
N ALA A 16 -37.68 20.28 -36.91
CA ALA A 16 -37.54 20.46 -35.47
C ALA A 16 -37.27 19.10 -34.86
N CYS A 17 -35.99 18.81 -34.60
CA CYS A 17 -35.61 17.77 -33.66
C CYS A 17 -35.57 18.42 -32.29
N ASP A 18 -36.46 17.94 -31.45
CA ASP A 18 -36.51 18.17 -30.01
C ASP A 18 -35.23 17.54 -29.41
N ASP A 19 -34.17 18.34 -29.30
CA ASP A 19 -32.93 17.94 -28.64
C ASP A 19 -33.17 17.89 -27.13
N LYS A 20 -33.68 16.75 -26.69
CA LYS A 20 -33.57 16.35 -25.31
C LYS A 20 -32.06 16.18 -25.03
N PRO A 21 -31.46 16.90 -24.08
CA PRO A 21 -30.07 16.69 -23.74
C PRO A 21 -29.96 15.26 -23.19
N GLU A 22 -29.32 14.40 -23.98
CA GLU A 22 -28.87 13.09 -23.53
C GLU A 22 -27.90 13.34 -22.36
N PRO A 23 -28.10 12.70 -21.19
CA PRO A 23 -27.18 12.89 -20.10
C PRO A 23 -25.80 12.41 -20.57
N GLU A 24 -24.88 13.37 -20.64
CA GLU A 24 -23.46 13.12 -20.88
C GLU A 24 -23.01 12.05 -19.90
N GLN A 25 -22.86 10.81 -20.39
CA GLN A 25 -22.25 9.73 -19.63
C GLN A 25 -20.82 10.20 -19.39
N THR A 26 -20.61 10.80 -18.23
CA THR A 26 -19.28 11.02 -17.69
C THR A 26 -18.63 9.65 -17.60
N ASP A 27 -17.74 9.38 -18.51
CA ASP A 27 -16.90 8.18 -18.51
C ASP A 27 -16.02 8.29 -17.25
N VAL A 28 -16.57 7.77 -16.16
CA VAL A 28 -15.84 7.64 -14.89
C VAL A 28 -14.74 6.65 -15.20
N GLN A 29 -13.56 7.17 -15.54
CA GLN A 29 -12.33 6.37 -15.63
C GLN A 29 -12.23 5.60 -14.32
N GLN A 30 -12.62 4.33 -14.34
CA GLN A 30 -12.38 3.41 -13.24
C GLN A 30 -10.87 3.33 -13.05
N ILE A 31 -10.39 4.00 -12.00
CA ILE A 31 -9.02 3.80 -11.54
C ILE A 31 -8.93 2.30 -11.26
N PRO A 32 -8.00 1.57 -11.91
CA PRO A 32 -7.91 0.13 -11.73
C PRO A 32 -7.67 -0.16 -10.25
N GLU A 33 -8.59 -0.88 -9.64
CA GLU A 33 -8.49 -1.30 -8.25
C GLU A 33 -7.28 -2.22 -8.11
N VAL A 34 -6.35 -1.85 -7.22
CA VAL A 34 -5.13 -2.62 -6.97
C VAL A 34 -5.52 -3.93 -6.30
N THR A 35 -5.24 -5.05 -6.94
CA THR A 35 -5.59 -6.37 -6.42
C THR A 35 -4.77 -6.73 -5.18
N LEU A 36 -5.30 -7.62 -4.33
CA LEU A 36 -4.57 -8.13 -3.16
C LEU A 36 -3.23 -8.77 -3.56
N GLN A 37 -3.19 -9.51 -4.69
CA GLN A 37 -1.96 -10.10 -5.20
C GLN A 37 -0.91 -9.04 -5.55
N GLN A 38 -1.30 -7.96 -6.22
CA GLN A 38 -0.40 -6.84 -6.53
C GLN A 38 0.14 -6.18 -5.25
N GLN A 39 -0.67 -6.12 -4.20
CA GLN A 39 -0.22 -5.59 -2.91
C GLN A 39 0.76 -6.52 -2.20
N PHE A 40 0.54 -7.84 -2.24
CA PHE A 40 1.53 -8.80 -1.77
C PHE A 40 2.86 -8.69 -2.53
N ASP A 41 2.81 -8.54 -3.84
CA ASP A 41 4.01 -8.42 -4.66
C ASP A 41 4.74 -7.11 -4.38
N SER A 42 4.02 -6.01 -4.19
CA SER A 42 4.58 -4.72 -3.76
C SER A 42 5.26 -4.82 -2.39
N TYR A 43 4.58 -5.42 -1.42
CA TYR A 43 5.16 -5.65 -0.09
C TYR A 43 6.42 -6.50 -0.16
N LYS A 44 6.39 -7.62 -0.89
CA LYS A 44 7.56 -8.51 -1.09
C LYS A 44 8.74 -7.75 -1.70
N GLY A 45 8.48 -6.90 -2.70
CA GLY A 45 9.51 -6.09 -3.33
C GLY A 45 10.19 -5.13 -2.34
N LEU A 46 9.40 -4.40 -1.55
CA LEU A 46 9.93 -3.49 -0.53
C LEU A 46 10.63 -4.22 0.62
N ALA A 47 10.07 -5.34 1.09
CA ALA A 47 10.68 -6.17 2.13
C ALA A 47 12.04 -6.73 1.67
N TRP A 48 12.16 -7.08 0.39
CA TRP A 48 13.43 -7.52 -0.18
C TRP A 48 14.50 -6.43 -0.14
N LEU A 49 14.16 -5.18 -0.46
CA LEU A 49 15.08 -4.05 -0.36
C LEU A 49 15.58 -3.85 1.08
N VAL A 50 14.71 -4.04 2.08
CA VAL A 50 15.13 -4.01 3.50
C VAL A 50 16.08 -5.16 3.82
N VAL A 51 15.80 -6.38 3.33
CA VAL A 51 16.69 -7.55 3.53
C VAL A 51 18.07 -7.31 2.91
N GLU A 52 18.13 -6.77 1.70
CA GLU A 52 19.38 -6.42 1.02
C GLU A 52 20.17 -5.35 1.80
N ALA A 53 19.49 -4.30 2.28
CA ALA A 53 20.10 -3.26 3.08
C ALA A 53 20.68 -3.82 4.40
N LEU A 54 19.96 -4.73 5.07
CA LEU A 54 20.44 -5.42 6.26
C LEU A 54 21.63 -6.34 5.95
N GLN A 55 21.62 -7.03 4.82
CA GLN A 55 22.69 -7.91 4.41
C GLN A 55 23.98 -7.13 4.10
N ASN A 56 23.83 -5.95 3.48
CA ASN A 56 24.93 -5.07 3.12
C ASN A 56 25.35 -4.15 4.27
N GLN A 57 24.76 -4.30 5.47
CA GLN A 57 25.01 -3.45 6.64
C GLN A 57 24.89 -1.96 6.31
N SER A 58 23.83 -1.61 5.59
CA SER A 58 23.53 -0.23 5.22
C SER A 58 23.42 0.67 6.45
N THR A 59 23.54 1.99 6.24
CA THR A 59 23.45 2.96 7.33
C THR A 59 22.10 2.90 8.05
N ALA A 60 22.09 3.30 9.31
CA ALA A 60 20.88 3.42 10.12
C ALA A 60 19.78 4.23 9.41
N GLN A 61 20.16 5.36 8.80
CA GLN A 61 19.21 6.21 8.05
C GLN A 61 18.59 5.47 6.85
N GLN A 62 19.41 4.78 6.04
CA GLN A 62 18.89 4.02 4.90
C GLN A 62 17.92 2.90 5.32
N LEU A 63 18.22 2.22 6.44
CA LEU A 63 17.33 1.20 7.00
C LEU A 63 16.03 1.80 7.49
N GLN A 64 16.07 2.95 8.17
CA GLN A 64 14.88 3.67 8.62
C GLN A 64 14.02 4.06 7.43
N ASP A 65 14.58 4.69 6.40
CA ASP A 65 13.84 5.16 5.23
C ASP A 65 13.17 4.00 4.47
N LEU A 66 13.89 2.92 4.21
CA LEU A 66 13.35 1.74 3.51
C LEU A 66 12.26 1.05 4.33
N THR A 67 12.47 0.93 5.63
CA THR A 67 11.52 0.25 6.52
C THR A 67 10.27 1.09 6.72
N LEU A 68 10.41 2.41 6.86
CA LEU A 68 9.29 3.33 6.95
C LEU A 68 8.45 3.28 5.66
N LYS A 69 9.10 3.29 4.49
CA LYS A 69 8.42 3.14 3.21
C LYS A 69 7.63 1.83 3.13
N LEU A 70 8.20 0.71 3.58
CA LEU A 70 7.49 -0.58 3.65
C LEU A 70 6.26 -0.49 4.56
N ILE A 71 6.40 0.07 5.76
CA ILE A 71 5.32 0.22 6.73
C ILE A 71 4.19 1.07 6.14
N THR A 72 4.49 2.28 5.65
CA THR A 72 3.47 3.21 5.15
C THR A 72 2.78 2.72 3.88
N SER A 73 3.48 1.99 3.01
CA SER A 73 2.88 1.41 1.80
C SER A 73 1.98 0.20 2.07
N SER A 74 1.96 -0.33 3.30
CA SER A 74 1.18 -1.53 3.65
C SER A 74 -0.26 -1.24 4.06
N THR A 75 -0.67 0.02 4.20
CA THR A 75 -2.04 0.42 4.60
C THR A 75 -3.09 -0.25 3.71
N GLY A 76 -2.96 -0.12 2.39
CA GLY A 76 -3.89 -0.73 1.44
C GLY A 76 -3.94 -2.26 1.54
N LEU A 77 -2.80 -2.91 1.79
CA LEU A 77 -2.74 -4.35 2.01
C LEU A 77 -3.58 -4.77 3.23
N PHE A 78 -3.46 -4.07 4.36
CA PHE A 78 -4.24 -4.40 5.56
C PHE A 78 -5.73 -4.16 5.36
N LEU A 79 -6.13 -3.10 4.66
CA LEU A 79 -7.52 -2.83 4.32
C LEU A 79 -8.12 -3.91 3.40
N ASN A 80 -7.38 -4.38 2.40
CA ASN A 80 -7.83 -5.46 1.54
C ASN A 80 -7.86 -6.81 2.26
N LEU A 81 -6.88 -7.11 3.10
CA LEU A 81 -6.90 -8.30 3.95
C LEU A 81 -8.10 -8.31 4.90
N LYS A 82 -8.53 -7.15 5.40
CA LYS A 82 -9.72 -7.04 6.26
C LYS A 82 -10.99 -7.52 5.55
N ALA A 83 -11.11 -7.28 4.24
CA ALA A 83 -12.24 -7.76 3.46
C ALA A 83 -12.21 -9.30 3.25
N GLN A 84 -11.01 -9.89 3.22
CA GLN A 84 -10.81 -11.33 2.99
C GLN A 84 -10.76 -12.15 4.29
N LEU A 85 -10.44 -11.52 5.43
CA LEU A 85 -10.25 -12.16 6.73
C LEU A 85 -11.10 -11.47 7.79
N PRO A 86 -12.44 -11.63 7.75
CA PRO A 86 -13.35 -10.93 8.66
C PRO A 86 -13.08 -11.24 10.14
N GLU A 87 -12.56 -12.43 10.44
CA GLU A 87 -12.14 -12.80 11.81
C GLU A 87 -10.98 -11.96 12.35
N CYS A 88 -10.24 -11.26 11.46
CA CYS A 88 -9.10 -10.41 11.80
C CYS A 88 -9.45 -8.91 11.72
N GLU A 89 -10.71 -8.53 11.52
CA GLU A 89 -11.12 -7.16 11.22
C GLU A 89 -10.54 -6.14 12.19
N ALA A 90 -10.70 -6.34 13.50
CA ALA A 90 -10.24 -5.39 14.52
C ALA A 90 -8.71 -5.22 14.48
N SER A 91 -7.97 -6.31 14.30
CA SER A 91 -6.50 -6.29 14.22
C SER A 91 -6.01 -5.60 12.95
N LEU A 92 -6.62 -5.92 11.80
CA LEU A 92 -6.25 -5.35 10.50
C LEU A 92 -6.59 -3.87 10.40
N GLN A 93 -7.73 -3.43 11.00
CA GLN A 93 -8.06 -2.02 11.10
C GLN A 93 -7.03 -1.27 11.93
N ALA A 94 -6.68 -1.77 13.13
CA ALA A 94 -5.67 -1.16 13.97
C ALA A 94 -4.30 -1.06 13.27
N MET A 95 -3.95 -2.04 12.45
CA MET A 95 -2.71 -2.01 11.66
C MET A 95 -2.78 -0.96 10.54
N ALA A 96 -3.91 -0.86 9.84
CA ALA A 96 -4.11 0.16 8.82
C ALA A 96 -4.03 1.57 9.43
N ASP A 97 -4.71 1.80 10.53
CA ASP A 97 -4.69 3.09 11.25
C ASP A 97 -3.26 3.46 11.71
N ALA A 98 -2.51 2.50 12.23
CA ALA A 98 -1.13 2.71 12.66
C ALA A 98 -0.20 3.07 11.48
N THR A 99 -0.40 2.48 10.31
CA THR A 99 0.40 2.78 9.12
C THR A 99 0.02 4.11 8.48
N GLU A 100 -1.26 4.47 8.48
CA GLU A 100 -1.75 5.76 8.00
C GLU A 100 -1.23 6.92 8.87
N PHE A 101 -1.26 6.75 10.19
CA PHE A 101 -0.69 7.72 11.12
C PHE A 101 0.80 7.99 10.84
N GLN A 102 1.58 6.95 10.53
CA GLN A 102 2.98 7.09 10.15
C GLN A 102 3.15 7.85 8.82
N GLN A 103 2.27 7.64 7.86
CA GLN A 103 2.31 8.33 6.58
C GLN A 103 2.06 9.84 6.74
N GLN A 104 1.06 10.24 7.53
CA GLN A 104 0.74 11.64 7.79
C GLN A 104 1.91 12.39 8.47
N GLN A 105 2.65 11.71 9.34
CA GLN A 105 3.84 12.29 9.97
C GLN A 105 5.03 12.41 9.03
N SER A 106 5.14 11.54 8.02
CA SER A 106 6.27 11.55 7.08
C SER A 106 6.23 12.70 6.06
N ASP A 107 5.06 13.27 5.82
CA ASP A 107 4.88 14.40 4.91
C ASP A 107 5.35 15.75 5.52
N ASP A 108 5.56 15.80 6.84
CA ASP A 108 6.07 16.98 7.55
C ASP A 108 7.56 16.82 7.91
N THR A 109 8.44 17.23 6.99
CA THR A 109 9.88 16.95 7.01
C THR A 109 10.65 17.54 8.20
N GLU A 110 10.13 18.52 8.92
CA GLU A 110 10.74 19.06 10.14
C GLU A 110 10.21 18.37 11.43
N ALA A 111 8.95 17.96 11.44
CA ALA A 111 8.37 17.19 12.54
C ALA A 111 8.99 15.79 12.63
N LEU A 112 9.45 15.23 11.52
CA LEU A 112 10.08 13.91 11.42
C LEU A 112 11.31 13.73 12.32
N LYS A 113 12.11 14.75 12.52
CA LYS A 113 13.33 14.64 13.37
C LYS A 113 13.04 14.55 14.86
N ASN A 114 11.87 15.01 15.29
CA ASN A 114 11.54 15.12 16.73
C ASN A 114 10.44 14.17 17.22
N VAL A 115 9.71 13.47 16.35
CA VAL A 115 8.50 12.76 16.76
C VAL A 115 8.51 11.26 16.42
N ILE A 116 9.48 10.77 15.65
CA ILE A 116 9.58 9.30 15.44
C ILE A 116 10.25 8.63 16.66
N THR A 117 9.73 8.92 17.82
CA THR A 117 9.80 7.95 18.90
C THR A 117 8.59 7.02 18.67
N ILE A 118 8.70 6.07 17.71
CA ILE A 118 7.78 4.92 17.68
C ILE A 118 8.08 4.11 18.95
N ASN A 119 7.76 4.68 20.08
CA ASN A 119 7.78 3.99 21.37
C ASN A 119 6.50 3.21 21.62
N VAL A 120 5.54 3.34 20.69
CA VAL A 120 4.26 2.65 20.80
C VAL A 120 4.30 1.50 19.82
N GLU A 121 4.64 0.31 20.30
CA GLU A 121 4.20 -0.92 19.66
C GLU A 121 2.68 -0.84 19.64
N PRO A 122 2.02 -0.86 18.46
CA PRO A 122 0.58 -0.74 18.43
C PRO A 122 0.00 -1.84 19.32
N GLU A 123 -0.88 -1.46 20.25
CA GLU A 123 -1.66 -2.44 21.04
C GLU A 123 -2.61 -3.14 20.06
N LEU A 124 -2.10 -4.19 19.45
CA LEU A 124 -2.91 -5.01 18.55
C LEU A 124 -3.76 -5.96 19.39
N PRO A 125 -5.04 -6.14 19.02
CA PRO A 125 -5.92 -7.10 19.68
C PRO A 125 -5.31 -8.50 19.70
N GLU A 126 -5.65 -9.31 20.71
CA GLU A 126 -5.29 -10.73 20.72
C GLU A 126 -5.79 -11.45 19.46
N PHE A 127 -5.05 -12.47 19.02
CA PHE A 127 -5.38 -13.17 17.78
C PHE A 127 -6.66 -14.01 17.95
N ALA A 128 -7.64 -13.77 17.10
CA ALA A 128 -8.80 -14.64 16.99
C ALA A 128 -8.50 -15.92 16.19
N ALA A 129 -7.55 -15.84 15.22
CA ALA A 129 -7.21 -16.93 14.32
C ALA A 129 -5.72 -16.90 13.90
N PRO A 130 -5.14 -18.02 13.44
CA PRO A 130 -3.77 -18.06 12.92
C PRO A 130 -3.51 -17.08 11.76
N SER A 131 -4.49 -16.83 10.92
CA SER A 131 -4.45 -15.84 9.84
C SER A 131 -4.12 -14.42 10.36
N CYS A 132 -4.72 -14.03 11.48
CA CYS A 132 -4.47 -12.74 12.12
C CYS A 132 -3.02 -12.61 12.60
N TYR A 133 -2.45 -13.69 13.14
CA TYR A 133 -1.04 -13.73 13.52
C TYR A 133 -0.12 -13.51 12.32
N HIS A 134 -0.40 -14.17 11.19
CA HIS A 134 0.39 -13.98 9.98
C HIS A 134 0.32 -12.54 9.48
N ALA A 135 -0.87 -11.95 9.44
CA ALA A 135 -1.07 -10.57 9.05
C ALA A 135 -0.33 -9.59 9.99
N GLN A 136 -0.46 -9.76 11.30
CA GLN A 136 0.24 -8.90 12.27
C GLN A 136 1.76 -8.90 12.08
N LYS A 137 2.36 -10.03 11.72
CA LYS A 137 3.81 -10.10 11.48
C LYS A 137 4.27 -9.26 10.31
N LEU A 138 3.39 -8.95 9.35
CA LEU A 138 3.72 -8.04 8.25
C LEU A 138 3.93 -6.59 8.73
N LEU A 139 3.36 -6.19 9.87
CA LEU A 139 3.63 -4.90 10.49
C LEU A 139 4.73 -4.99 11.55
N LEU A 140 4.66 -5.98 12.45
CA LEU A 140 5.56 -6.06 13.60
C LEU A 140 7.01 -6.37 13.21
N ASN A 141 7.24 -7.12 12.15
CA ASN A 141 8.61 -7.41 11.71
C ASN A 141 9.32 -6.16 11.16
N PRO A 142 8.76 -5.38 10.22
CA PRO A 142 9.38 -4.13 9.81
C PRO A 142 9.48 -3.10 10.95
N LEU A 143 8.49 -2.99 11.85
CA LEU A 143 8.61 -2.13 13.03
C LEU A 143 9.81 -2.50 13.92
N ALA A 144 10.07 -3.80 14.11
CA ALA A 144 11.23 -4.24 14.88
C ALA A 144 12.55 -3.87 14.18
N VAL A 145 12.60 -3.91 12.84
CA VAL A 145 13.78 -3.45 12.07
C VAL A 145 13.93 -1.94 12.15
N TYR A 146 12.83 -1.20 12.06
CA TYR A 146 12.85 0.25 12.23
C TYR A 146 13.38 0.67 13.60
N LYS A 147 12.88 0.06 14.68
CA LYS A 147 13.39 0.28 16.06
C LYS A 147 14.87 -0.09 16.20
N PHE A 148 15.30 -1.19 15.58
CA PHE A 148 16.70 -1.56 15.52
C PHE A 148 17.55 -0.46 14.87
N ALA A 149 17.12 0.08 13.74
CA ALA A 149 17.82 1.12 13.01
C ALA A 149 17.89 2.49 13.75
N GLN A 150 17.13 2.67 14.83
CA GLN A 150 17.21 3.86 15.68
C GLN A 150 18.31 3.78 16.76
N GLN A 151 18.95 2.63 16.93
CA GLN A 151 20.03 2.47 17.92
C GLN A 151 21.29 3.18 17.46
N ALA A 152 22.05 3.75 18.43
CA ALA A 152 23.25 4.51 18.12
C ALA A 152 24.38 3.65 17.51
N ASP A 153 24.51 2.40 18.01
CA ASP A 153 25.53 1.46 17.57
C ASP A 153 24.88 0.15 17.11
N LEU A 154 25.06 -0.17 15.82
CA LEU A 154 24.53 -1.37 15.19
C LEU A 154 25.61 -2.46 15.12
N ALA A 155 25.49 -3.48 15.96
CA ALA A 155 26.38 -4.63 15.90
C ALA A 155 26.02 -5.58 14.75
N GLN A 156 27.01 -6.28 14.19
CA GLN A 156 26.78 -7.26 13.12
C GLN A 156 25.75 -8.35 13.50
N SER A 157 25.76 -8.81 14.75
CA SER A 157 24.77 -9.78 15.24
C SER A 157 23.33 -9.26 15.16
N ASP A 158 23.15 -7.96 15.31
CA ASP A 158 21.84 -7.34 15.30
C ASP A 158 21.30 -7.17 13.87
N TYR A 159 22.16 -6.89 12.90
CA TYR A 159 21.81 -6.97 11.47
C TYR A 159 21.31 -8.37 11.10
N GLN A 160 21.94 -9.42 11.61
CA GLN A 160 21.50 -10.80 11.36
C GLN A 160 20.13 -11.09 11.99
N LYS A 161 19.88 -10.64 13.22
CA LYS A 161 18.57 -10.79 13.89
C LYS A 161 17.48 -10.04 13.15
N ALA A 162 17.75 -8.79 12.75
CA ALA A 162 16.83 -7.97 11.98
C ALA A 162 16.50 -8.61 10.61
N LYS A 163 17.53 -9.13 9.92
CA LYS A 163 17.35 -9.86 8.66
C LYS A 163 16.46 -11.10 8.82
N LEU A 164 16.63 -11.88 9.87
CA LEU A 164 15.78 -13.03 10.15
C LEU A 164 14.31 -12.63 10.34
N LYS A 165 14.04 -11.54 11.06
CA LYS A 165 12.67 -11.01 11.21
C LYS A 165 12.06 -10.61 9.85
N MET A 166 12.79 -9.89 9.01
CA MET A 166 12.30 -9.53 7.68
C MET A 166 12.10 -10.75 6.78
N THR A 167 12.99 -11.74 6.85
CA THR A 167 12.84 -12.98 6.10
C THR A 167 11.60 -13.78 6.53
N ASP A 168 11.23 -13.75 7.83
CA ASP A 168 9.98 -14.35 8.32
C ASP A 168 8.74 -13.74 7.66
N SER A 169 8.76 -12.44 7.30
CA SER A 169 7.63 -11.79 6.61
C SER A 169 7.26 -12.48 5.29
N PHE A 170 8.24 -13.00 4.53
CA PHE A 170 7.95 -13.73 3.28
C PHE A 170 7.20 -15.05 3.55
N ALA A 171 7.55 -15.75 4.63
CA ALA A 171 6.81 -16.95 5.04
C ALA A 171 5.37 -16.60 5.44
N ARG A 172 5.16 -15.46 6.11
CA ARG A 172 3.82 -14.99 6.51
C ARG A 172 2.96 -14.62 5.30
N ILE A 173 3.54 -13.89 4.34
CA ILE A 173 2.85 -13.59 3.07
C ILE A 173 2.44 -14.89 2.39
N LYS A 174 3.35 -15.87 2.29
CA LYS A 174 3.01 -17.14 1.63
C LYS A 174 1.84 -17.86 2.30
N GLN A 175 1.72 -17.79 3.63
CA GLN A 175 0.57 -18.35 4.34
C GLN A 175 -0.71 -17.56 4.03
N LEU A 176 -0.65 -16.22 4.00
CA LEU A 176 -1.80 -15.38 3.67
C LEU A 176 -2.25 -15.60 2.22
N GLU A 177 -1.33 -15.68 1.26
CA GLU A 177 -1.64 -16.01 -0.14
C GLU A 177 -2.39 -17.35 -0.24
N LEU A 178 -1.98 -18.37 0.53
CA LEU A 178 -2.65 -19.68 0.54
C LEU A 178 -4.05 -19.59 1.15
N ILE A 179 -4.22 -18.84 2.22
CA ILE A 179 -5.52 -18.68 2.90
C ILE A 179 -6.49 -17.90 2.02
N THR A 180 -6.06 -16.80 1.41
CA THR A 180 -6.91 -15.91 0.59
C THR A 180 -7.14 -16.43 -0.83
N ALA A 181 -6.40 -17.43 -1.31
CA ALA A 181 -6.60 -18.03 -2.63
C ALA A 181 -7.64 -19.18 -2.64
N ILE A 182 -8.16 -19.57 -1.47
CA ILE A 182 -9.08 -20.72 -1.32
C ILE A 182 -10.56 -20.28 -1.43
N GLU A 183 -10.82 -18.97 -1.39
CA GLU A 183 -12.16 -18.39 -1.57
C GLU A 183 -12.42 -18.01 -3.03
#